data_3e1af98c0b17359bae39cd2b1f490beb
#
_entry.id   3e1af98c0b17359bae39cd2b1f490beb
#
_cell.length_a   1.000
_cell.length_b   1.000
_cell.length_c   1.000
_cell.angle_alpha   90.00
_cell.angle_beta   90.00
_cell.angle_gamma   90.00
#
_symmetry.space_group_name_H-M   'P 1'
#
loop_
_entity.id
_entity.type
_entity.pdbx_description
1 polymer ?
#
loop_
_entity_poly.entity_id
_entity_poly.type
_entity_poly.pdbx_seq_one_letter_code
_entity_poly.pdbx_strand_id
1 'polypeptide(L)'
;MTVVGTATTGPLHVAANAELIARIERLPVTPRLMLIRIVVGIATFFDAYTVLAIAFAMPQLVSEWKLAPADVGMIISAGYIGQLFGALLFGSLAERIGRLKTLLITIVLFVSMDISCLFAWSGASMMAFRFLQGVGTGGEVPVASAYINEFIGAEKRGRFFLLYEVIFPVGLMFAGMVGFFLVPIYGWKAMFVVGLIPAILTIPLRWFMPESPRWLASKGRVVEADAVVKLLESDATRRGVVLREPVVKPLALKETERSHWRDLFRGVYLKRTIMIWGLWLCAYMINNGLVTWLPTLYRQVFHLPLQTSLAYGWITSGVGVIASVVCALSIDKVGRKPWYATAFLLATLPLLLLTSLGATSPTQVLILATLAYAVLQTIAFSLYLYSAELYPTRLRAIGTGFGSAWLRAGSSIGPLLVGWIVGDFGIRYVFAAFAAVALVGGLVTLRFAIETKGRVLEELSP
;
A
#
# COMPACT_ATOMS: atom_id res chain seq x y z
N MET A 1 38.20 19.27 -11.12
CA MET A 1 37.75 20.11 -9.98
C MET A 1 36.67 21.06 -10.50
N THR A 2 35.40 20.68 -10.39
CA THR A 2 34.26 21.52 -10.75
C THR A 2 33.42 21.67 -9.50
N VAL A 3 33.43 22.88 -8.96
CA VAL A 3 32.72 23.28 -7.74
C VAL A 3 31.22 23.21 -8.03
N VAL A 4 30.53 22.23 -7.42
CA VAL A 4 29.07 22.19 -7.39
C VAL A 4 28.62 23.30 -6.43
N GLY A 5 28.16 24.40 -7.01
CA GLY A 5 27.61 25.53 -6.28
C GLY A 5 26.42 25.09 -5.42
N THR A 6 26.51 25.24 -4.12
CA THR A 6 25.39 25.25 -3.18
C THR A 6 24.51 26.43 -3.55
N ALA A 7 23.35 26.18 -4.15
CA ALA A 7 22.33 27.19 -4.41
C ALA A 7 21.84 27.72 -3.07
N THR A 8 22.37 28.88 -2.66
CA THR A 8 21.84 29.68 -1.56
C THR A 8 20.43 30.15 -1.96
N THR A 9 19.42 29.58 -1.32
CA THR A 9 18.03 30.02 -1.47
C THR A 9 17.89 31.41 -0.86
N GLY A 10 17.99 32.45 -1.71
CA GLY A 10 17.82 33.83 -1.28
C GLY A 10 16.37 34.11 -0.82
N PRO A 11 16.14 35.17 -0.01
CA PRO A 11 14.83 35.52 0.56
C PRO A 11 13.72 35.67 -0.49
N LEU A 12 14.02 36.02 -1.74
CA LEU A 12 13.08 36.09 -2.86
C LEU A 12 12.55 34.71 -3.26
N HIS A 13 13.35 33.66 -3.20
CA HIS A 13 12.89 32.30 -3.49
C HIS A 13 11.97 31.76 -2.39
N VAL A 14 12.20 32.13 -1.14
CA VAL A 14 11.34 31.73 -0.01
C VAL A 14 9.97 32.39 -0.13
N ALA A 15 9.92 33.67 -0.49
CA ALA A 15 8.66 34.40 -0.68
C ALA A 15 7.86 33.85 -1.86
N ALA A 16 8.51 33.59 -3.01
CA ALA A 16 7.84 33.02 -4.19
C ALA A 16 7.29 31.60 -3.91
N ASN A 17 8.01 30.78 -3.17
CA ASN A 17 7.54 29.46 -2.77
C ASN A 17 6.33 29.54 -1.81
N ALA A 18 6.33 30.51 -0.86
CA ALA A 18 5.21 30.72 0.05
C ALA A 18 3.94 31.12 -0.67
N GLU A 19 4.07 32.01 -1.67
CA GLU A 19 2.95 32.43 -2.53
C GLU A 19 2.40 31.26 -3.36
N LEU A 20 3.27 30.47 -4.00
CA LEU A 20 2.85 29.29 -4.77
C LEU A 20 2.08 28.29 -3.90
N ILE A 21 2.57 28.02 -2.67
CA ILE A 21 1.89 27.14 -1.74
C ILE A 21 0.53 27.72 -1.35
N ALA A 22 0.42 29.02 -1.05
CA ALA A 22 -0.84 29.67 -0.71
C ALA A 22 -1.86 29.57 -1.85
N ARG A 23 -1.41 29.68 -3.12
CA ARG A 23 -2.24 29.52 -4.29
C ARG A 23 -2.73 28.07 -4.47
N ILE A 24 -1.90 27.07 -4.18
CA ILE A 24 -2.32 25.65 -4.20
C ILE A 24 -3.35 25.38 -3.09
N GLU A 25 -3.17 25.95 -1.89
CA GLU A 25 -4.07 25.71 -0.76
C GLU A 25 -5.52 26.21 -1.03
N ARG A 26 -5.70 27.25 -1.81
CA ARG A 26 -7.03 27.80 -2.15
C ARG A 26 -7.75 27.05 -3.28
N LEU A 27 -7.05 26.15 -4.02
CA LEU A 27 -7.62 25.48 -5.19
C LEU A 27 -8.80 24.58 -4.79
N PRO A 28 -9.93 24.67 -5.50
CA PRO A 28 -11.01 23.71 -5.37
C PRO A 28 -10.61 22.38 -6.05
N VAL A 29 -11.37 21.32 -5.77
CA VAL A 29 -11.23 20.07 -6.51
C VAL A 29 -11.79 20.28 -7.93
N THR A 30 -10.90 20.43 -8.90
CA THR A 30 -11.25 20.56 -10.32
C THR A 30 -11.29 19.20 -11.01
N PRO A 31 -11.94 19.06 -12.16
CA PRO A 31 -11.89 17.83 -12.95
C PRO A 31 -10.49 17.45 -13.40
N ARG A 32 -9.60 18.42 -13.60
CA ARG A 32 -8.20 18.13 -13.89
C ARG A 32 -7.53 17.43 -12.69
N LEU A 33 -7.76 17.93 -11.47
CA LEU A 33 -7.29 17.25 -10.24
C LEU A 33 -7.93 15.87 -10.09
N MET A 34 -9.22 15.74 -10.48
CA MET A 34 -9.90 14.46 -10.49
C MET A 34 -9.28 13.51 -11.54
N LEU A 35 -8.96 14.02 -12.75
CA LEU A 35 -8.28 13.25 -13.79
C LEU A 35 -6.90 12.75 -13.28
N ILE A 36 -6.10 13.62 -12.66
CA ILE A 36 -4.82 13.24 -12.05
C ILE A 36 -5.04 12.09 -11.05
N ARG A 37 -6.04 12.21 -10.18
CA ARG A 37 -6.35 11.15 -9.20
C ARG A 37 -6.78 9.85 -9.86
N ILE A 38 -7.61 9.91 -10.90
CA ILE A 38 -8.09 8.72 -11.63
C ILE A 38 -6.93 8.03 -12.32
N VAL A 39 -6.11 8.75 -13.06
CA VAL A 39 -4.99 8.17 -13.82
C VAL A 39 -3.96 7.54 -12.90
N VAL A 40 -3.58 8.22 -11.82
CA VAL A 40 -2.68 7.66 -10.81
C VAL A 40 -3.36 6.53 -10.05
N GLY A 41 -4.65 6.66 -9.74
CA GLY A 41 -5.44 5.61 -9.09
C GLY A 41 -5.54 4.33 -9.92
N ILE A 42 -5.61 4.42 -11.26
CA ILE A 42 -5.57 3.23 -12.11
C ILE A 42 -4.19 2.54 -12.01
N ALA A 43 -3.10 3.29 -11.93
CA ALA A 43 -1.78 2.70 -11.73
C ALA A 43 -1.73 1.93 -10.41
N THR A 44 -2.18 2.53 -9.30
CA THR A 44 -2.26 1.87 -7.98
C THR A 44 -3.24 0.69 -7.94
N PHE A 45 -4.35 0.76 -8.69
CA PHE A 45 -5.26 -0.37 -8.87
C PHE A 45 -4.54 -1.57 -9.47
N PHE A 46 -3.76 -1.35 -10.51
CA PHE A 46 -2.99 -2.43 -11.16
C PHE A 46 -1.76 -2.85 -10.36
N ASP A 47 -1.20 -1.98 -9.53
CA ASP A 47 -0.19 -2.39 -8.55
C ASP A 47 -0.78 -3.43 -7.58
N ALA A 48 -1.94 -3.14 -6.99
CA ALA A 48 -2.64 -4.08 -6.13
C ALA A 48 -3.01 -5.38 -6.86
N TYR A 49 -3.48 -5.28 -8.11
CA TYR A 49 -3.74 -6.42 -8.97
C TYR A 49 -2.50 -7.31 -9.12
N THR A 50 -1.37 -6.71 -9.51
CA THR A 50 -0.10 -7.40 -9.77
C THR A 50 0.45 -8.09 -8.51
N VAL A 51 0.30 -7.46 -7.36
CA VAL A 51 0.69 -8.04 -6.06
C VAL A 51 -0.03 -9.35 -5.81
N LEU A 52 -1.34 -9.41 -6.08
CA LEU A 52 -2.14 -10.61 -5.80
C LEU A 52 -2.25 -11.58 -7.00
N ALA A 53 -1.90 -11.15 -8.21
CA ALA A 53 -2.00 -11.98 -9.43
C ALA A 53 -1.30 -13.34 -9.28
N ILE A 54 -0.13 -13.38 -8.64
CA ILE A 54 0.62 -14.62 -8.41
C ILE A 54 -0.17 -15.63 -7.56
N ALA A 55 -0.99 -15.18 -6.61
CA ALA A 55 -1.80 -16.06 -5.77
C ALA A 55 -2.81 -16.89 -6.59
N PHE A 56 -3.36 -16.30 -7.65
CA PHE A 56 -4.31 -16.94 -8.56
C PHE A 56 -3.63 -17.73 -9.69
N ALA A 57 -2.38 -17.42 -10.02
CA ALA A 57 -1.56 -18.21 -10.92
C ALA A 57 -0.99 -19.48 -10.25
N MET A 58 -0.69 -19.39 -8.95
CA MET A 58 0.06 -20.39 -8.20
C MET A 58 -0.58 -21.78 -8.19
N PRO A 59 -1.91 -21.98 -8.05
CA PRO A 59 -2.52 -23.31 -8.05
C PRO A 59 -2.18 -24.13 -9.31
N GLN A 60 -2.05 -23.47 -10.46
CA GLN A 60 -1.68 -24.11 -11.72
C GLN A 60 -0.17 -24.29 -11.84
N LEU A 61 0.62 -23.28 -11.46
CA LEU A 61 2.09 -23.36 -11.46
C LEU A 61 2.62 -24.50 -10.58
N VAL A 62 2.03 -24.72 -9.40
CA VAL A 62 2.40 -25.86 -8.53
C VAL A 62 2.17 -27.19 -9.23
N SER A 63 1.07 -27.33 -9.95
CA SER A 63 0.77 -28.57 -10.68
C SER A 63 1.70 -28.76 -11.88
N GLU A 64 2.00 -27.68 -12.63
CA GLU A 64 2.81 -27.69 -13.85
C GLU A 64 4.29 -27.90 -13.55
N TRP A 65 4.83 -27.19 -12.56
CA TRP A 65 6.26 -27.22 -12.24
C TRP A 65 6.61 -28.10 -11.04
N LYS A 66 5.61 -28.77 -10.44
CA LYS A 66 5.76 -29.65 -9.26
C LYS A 66 6.48 -28.94 -8.11
N LEU A 67 6.07 -27.70 -7.83
CA LEU A 67 6.69 -26.86 -6.79
C LEU A 67 6.41 -27.42 -5.40
N ALA A 68 7.45 -27.47 -4.56
CA ALA A 68 7.29 -27.72 -3.14
C ALA A 68 6.63 -26.51 -2.44
N PRO A 69 5.97 -26.72 -1.28
CA PRO A 69 5.35 -25.63 -0.53
C PRO A 69 6.35 -24.49 -0.17
N ALA A 70 7.60 -24.83 0.12
CA ALA A 70 8.66 -23.85 0.36
C ALA A 70 8.94 -22.97 -0.86
N ASP A 71 8.98 -23.55 -2.07
CA ASP A 71 9.18 -22.79 -3.32
C ASP A 71 8.04 -21.80 -3.56
N VAL A 72 6.80 -22.23 -3.31
CA VAL A 72 5.61 -21.38 -3.40
C VAL A 72 5.73 -20.19 -2.46
N GLY A 73 6.09 -20.44 -1.19
CA GLY A 73 6.34 -19.38 -0.21
C GLY A 73 7.41 -18.40 -0.67
N MET A 74 8.53 -18.90 -1.20
CA MET A 74 9.63 -18.07 -1.70
C MET A 74 9.23 -17.22 -2.92
N ILE A 75 8.51 -17.79 -3.90
CA ILE A 75 8.06 -17.07 -5.10
C ILE A 75 7.11 -15.93 -4.72
N ILE A 76 6.17 -16.18 -3.82
CA ILE A 76 5.22 -15.14 -3.36
C ILE A 76 5.97 -14.05 -2.59
N SER A 77 6.85 -14.44 -1.67
CA SER A 77 7.57 -13.51 -0.81
C SER A 77 8.62 -12.70 -1.54
N ALA A 78 9.21 -13.23 -2.62
CA ALA A 78 10.18 -12.51 -3.44
C ALA A 78 9.62 -11.17 -3.95
N GLY A 79 8.34 -11.14 -4.35
CA GLY A 79 7.68 -9.88 -4.74
C GLY A 79 7.64 -8.86 -3.60
N TYR A 80 7.28 -9.27 -2.40
CA TYR A 80 7.22 -8.37 -1.23
C TYR A 80 8.62 -7.93 -0.77
N ILE A 81 9.61 -8.80 -0.85
CA ILE A 81 11.01 -8.43 -0.59
C ILE A 81 11.45 -7.37 -1.61
N GLY A 82 11.14 -7.58 -2.89
CA GLY A 82 11.39 -6.59 -3.93
C GLY A 82 10.73 -5.25 -3.62
N GLN A 83 9.49 -5.25 -3.14
CA GLN A 83 8.79 -4.01 -2.74
C GLN A 83 9.51 -3.24 -1.63
N LEU A 84 10.15 -3.92 -0.69
CA LEU A 84 10.93 -3.26 0.36
C LEU A 84 12.10 -2.46 -0.26
N PHE A 85 12.85 -3.07 -1.16
CA PHE A 85 13.94 -2.38 -1.87
C PHE A 85 13.42 -1.28 -2.78
N GLY A 86 12.32 -1.53 -3.49
CA GLY A 86 11.69 -0.56 -4.39
C GLY A 86 11.24 0.71 -3.68
N ALA A 87 10.61 0.58 -2.53
CA ALA A 87 10.15 1.73 -1.74
C ALA A 87 11.32 2.65 -1.31
N LEU A 88 12.43 2.07 -0.89
CA LEU A 88 13.63 2.82 -0.50
C LEU A 88 14.29 3.50 -1.71
N LEU A 89 14.44 2.74 -2.81
CA LEU A 89 15.08 3.21 -4.03
C LEU A 89 14.27 4.34 -4.68
N PHE A 90 13.01 4.10 -4.98
CA PHE A 90 12.17 5.04 -5.71
C PHE A 90 11.67 6.21 -4.86
N GLY A 91 11.53 6.03 -3.54
CA GLY A 91 11.29 7.14 -2.63
C GLY A 91 12.40 8.20 -2.71
N SER A 92 13.67 7.76 -2.66
CA SER A 92 14.82 8.65 -2.81
C SER A 92 14.99 9.21 -4.23
N LEU A 93 14.68 8.41 -5.25
CA LEU A 93 14.73 8.82 -6.64
C LEU A 93 13.70 9.90 -6.96
N ALA A 94 12.47 9.77 -6.44
CA ALA A 94 11.41 10.76 -6.61
C ALA A 94 11.77 12.13 -6.05
N GLU A 95 12.55 12.19 -4.99
CA GLU A 95 13.10 13.45 -4.48
C GLU A 95 14.13 14.07 -5.43
N ARG A 96 14.88 13.26 -6.18
CA ARG A 96 15.95 13.74 -7.07
C ARG A 96 15.43 14.16 -8.44
N ILE A 97 14.69 13.29 -9.12
CA ILE A 97 14.30 13.46 -10.53
C ILE A 97 12.85 13.90 -10.76
N GLY A 98 12.01 13.89 -9.70
CA GLY A 98 10.60 14.26 -9.77
C GLY A 98 9.66 13.09 -9.54
N ARG A 99 8.42 13.41 -9.17
CA ARG A 99 7.39 12.40 -8.84
C ARG A 99 6.90 11.69 -10.09
N LEU A 100 6.55 12.46 -11.12
CA LEU A 100 5.99 11.94 -12.37
C LEU A 100 6.98 11.05 -13.12
N LYS A 101 8.24 11.47 -13.23
CA LYS A 101 9.29 10.67 -13.89
C LYS A 101 9.52 9.36 -13.16
N THR A 102 9.53 9.40 -11.84
CA THR A 102 9.71 8.19 -11.03
C THR A 102 8.53 7.25 -11.18
N LEU A 103 7.29 7.74 -11.16
CA LEU A 103 6.10 6.92 -11.43
C LEU A 103 6.17 6.22 -12.79
N LEU A 104 6.60 6.94 -13.82
CA LEU A 104 6.78 6.33 -15.14
C LEU A 104 7.81 5.20 -15.12
N ILE A 105 8.94 5.40 -14.45
CA ILE A 105 9.98 4.38 -14.33
C ILE A 105 9.46 3.16 -13.57
N THR A 106 8.73 3.34 -12.48
CA THR A 106 8.17 2.23 -11.70
C THR A 106 7.15 1.42 -12.52
N ILE A 107 6.26 2.09 -13.27
CA ILE A 107 5.29 1.42 -14.13
C ILE A 107 5.99 0.63 -15.23
N VAL A 108 6.95 1.23 -15.92
CA VAL A 108 7.71 0.55 -16.98
C VAL A 108 8.43 -0.67 -16.41
N LEU A 109 9.02 -0.56 -15.23
CA LEU A 109 9.75 -1.67 -14.62
C LEU A 109 8.81 -2.83 -14.28
N PHE A 110 7.70 -2.59 -13.56
CA PHE A 110 6.83 -3.70 -13.18
C PHE A 110 6.11 -4.33 -14.37
N VAL A 111 5.70 -3.54 -15.39
CA VAL A 111 5.13 -4.07 -16.63
C VAL A 111 6.15 -4.89 -17.42
N SER A 112 7.40 -4.45 -17.51
CA SER A 112 8.47 -5.22 -18.16
C SER A 112 8.68 -6.57 -17.46
N MET A 113 8.54 -6.59 -16.13
CA MET A 113 8.65 -7.83 -15.37
C MET A 113 7.39 -8.70 -15.47
N ASP A 114 6.19 -8.13 -15.66
CA ASP A 114 4.99 -8.91 -16.03
C ASP A 114 5.23 -9.65 -17.37
N ILE A 115 5.81 -8.97 -18.37
CA ILE A 115 6.21 -9.61 -19.63
C ILE A 115 7.22 -10.74 -19.38
N SER A 116 8.22 -10.50 -18.52
CA SER A 116 9.23 -11.51 -18.19
C SER A 116 8.62 -12.73 -17.50
N CYS A 117 7.62 -12.52 -16.61
CA CYS A 117 6.88 -13.59 -15.95
C CYS A 117 6.15 -14.50 -16.96
N LEU A 118 5.64 -13.97 -18.10
CA LEU A 118 5.03 -14.77 -19.16
C LEU A 118 5.98 -15.82 -19.76
N PHE A 119 7.27 -15.53 -19.73
CA PHE A 119 8.33 -16.37 -20.26
C PHE A 119 9.09 -17.13 -19.16
N ALA A 120 8.61 -17.12 -17.93
CA ALA A 120 9.20 -17.90 -16.85
C ALA A 120 9.11 -19.41 -17.16
N TRP A 121 10.20 -20.14 -16.91
CA TRP A 121 10.36 -21.55 -17.22
C TRP A 121 10.57 -22.44 -15.99
N SER A 122 10.72 -21.83 -14.82
CA SER A 122 10.95 -22.53 -13.55
C SER A 122 10.56 -21.65 -12.35
N GLY A 123 10.43 -22.27 -11.18
CA GLY A 123 10.19 -21.53 -9.92
C GLY A 123 11.28 -20.49 -9.65
N ALA A 124 12.54 -20.79 -9.94
CA ALA A 124 13.67 -19.87 -9.74
C ALA A 124 13.59 -18.64 -10.66
N SER A 125 13.26 -18.83 -11.96
CA SER A 125 13.08 -17.72 -12.90
C SER A 125 11.88 -16.86 -12.51
N MET A 126 10.76 -17.48 -12.11
CA MET A 126 9.58 -16.77 -11.62
C MET A 126 9.94 -15.95 -10.36
N MET A 127 10.67 -16.53 -9.41
CA MET A 127 11.09 -15.83 -8.19
C MET A 127 11.95 -14.60 -8.49
N ALA A 128 12.91 -14.71 -9.44
CA ALA A 128 13.74 -13.59 -9.85
C ALA A 128 12.92 -12.47 -10.51
N PHE A 129 12.01 -12.82 -11.42
CA PHE A 129 11.16 -11.83 -12.08
C PHE A 129 10.17 -11.19 -11.10
N ARG A 130 9.62 -11.95 -10.17
CA ARG A 130 8.76 -11.45 -9.10
C ARG A 130 9.48 -10.49 -8.17
N PHE A 131 10.74 -10.77 -7.83
CA PHE A 131 11.56 -9.84 -7.04
C PHE A 131 11.72 -8.50 -7.77
N LEU A 132 12.13 -8.51 -9.03
CA LEU A 132 12.31 -7.28 -9.83
C LEU A 132 10.98 -6.55 -10.08
N GLN A 133 9.89 -7.30 -10.31
CA GLN A 133 8.53 -6.74 -10.39
C GLN A 133 8.17 -6.04 -9.08
N GLY A 134 8.47 -6.68 -7.95
CA GLY A 134 8.30 -6.10 -6.63
C GLY A 134 9.09 -4.81 -6.43
N VAL A 135 10.31 -4.73 -6.96
CA VAL A 135 11.09 -3.46 -6.93
C VAL A 135 10.32 -2.35 -7.65
N GLY A 136 9.70 -2.64 -8.79
CA GLY A 136 8.85 -1.66 -9.50
C GLY A 136 7.63 -1.23 -8.68
N THR A 137 6.80 -2.18 -8.26
CA THR A 137 5.55 -1.93 -7.53
C THR A 137 5.80 -1.30 -6.15
N GLY A 138 6.87 -1.68 -5.46
CA GLY A 138 7.21 -1.13 -4.15
C GLY A 138 7.48 0.39 -4.14
N GLY A 139 7.91 0.94 -5.27
CA GLY A 139 8.12 2.38 -5.43
C GLY A 139 6.86 3.14 -5.84
N GLU A 140 5.88 2.48 -6.45
CA GLU A 140 4.70 3.12 -7.03
C GLU A 140 3.85 3.81 -5.96
N VAL A 141 3.36 3.09 -4.95
CA VAL A 141 2.42 3.59 -3.95
C VAL A 141 2.94 4.82 -3.20
N PRO A 142 4.15 4.84 -2.61
CA PRO A 142 4.63 6.02 -1.89
C PRO A 142 4.83 7.24 -2.81
N VAL A 143 5.27 7.05 -4.05
CA VAL A 143 5.46 8.14 -5.01
C VAL A 143 4.12 8.67 -5.52
N ALA A 144 3.15 7.80 -5.80
CA ALA A 144 1.79 8.15 -6.21
C ALA A 144 1.07 8.94 -5.11
N SER A 145 1.16 8.48 -3.87
CA SER A 145 0.59 9.16 -2.70
C SER A 145 1.19 10.55 -2.52
N ALA A 146 2.50 10.69 -2.61
CA ALA A 146 3.18 11.99 -2.54
C ALA A 146 2.71 12.91 -3.67
N TYR A 147 2.71 12.39 -4.91
CA TYR A 147 2.30 13.15 -6.09
C TYR A 147 0.87 13.70 -5.96
N ILE A 148 -0.10 12.85 -5.60
CA ILE A 148 -1.49 13.28 -5.43
C ILE A 148 -1.62 14.34 -4.33
N ASN A 149 -0.96 14.14 -3.19
CA ASN A 149 -1.05 15.03 -2.05
C ASN A 149 -0.39 16.40 -2.29
N GLU A 150 0.54 16.50 -3.23
CA GLU A 150 1.23 17.74 -3.57
C GLU A 150 0.39 18.69 -4.44
N PHE A 151 -0.73 18.23 -5.01
CA PHE A 151 -1.66 19.04 -5.79
C PHE A 151 -2.83 19.62 -5.00
N ILE A 152 -3.03 19.19 -3.76
CA ILE A 152 -4.23 19.53 -2.98
C ILE A 152 -3.87 20.25 -1.69
N GLY A 153 -4.72 21.24 -1.33
CA GLY A 153 -4.64 21.94 -0.06
C GLY A 153 -4.91 21.01 1.15
N ALA A 154 -4.35 21.39 2.30
CA ALA A 154 -4.35 20.58 3.51
C ALA A 154 -5.77 20.22 3.99
N GLU A 155 -6.73 21.15 3.87
CA GLU A 155 -8.11 20.98 4.35
C GLU A 155 -8.86 19.82 3.66
N LYS A 156 -8.62 19.60 2.36
CA LYS A 156 -9.32 18.58 1.55
C LYS A 156 -8.52 17.31 1.36
N ARG A 157 -7.26 17.29 1.77
CA ARG A 157 -6.29 16.20 1.52
C ARG A 157 -6.74 14.88 2.11
N GLY A 158 -7.22 14.87 3.34
CA GLY A 158 -7.59 13.64 4.05
C GLY A 158 -8.69 12.85 3.33
N ARG A 159 -9.83 13.48 3.05
CA ARG A 159 -10.94 12.82 2.34
C ARG A 159 -10.57 12.40 0.92
N PHE A 160 -9.79 13.23 0.23
CA PHE A 160 -9.35 12.94 -1.12
C PHE A 160 -8.41 11.73 -1.16
N PHE A 161 -7.53 11.62 -0.18
CA PHE A 161 -6.60 10.51 -0.04
C PHE A 161 -7.31 9.20 0.40
N LEU A 162 -8.22 9.25 1.36
CA LEU A 162 -8.97 8.06 1.79
C LEU A 162 -9.78 7.42 0.65
N LEU A 163 -10.40 8.25 -0.21
CA LEU A 163 -11.09 7.74 -1.40
C LEU A 163 -10.13 7.10 -2.42
N TYR A 164 -8.88 7.54 -2.44
CA TYR A 164 -7.83 6.92 -3.25
C TYR A 164 -7.42 5.56 -2.67
N GLU A 165 -7.25 5.45 -1.36
CA GLU A 165 -6.84 4.20 -0.70
C GLU A 165 -7.82 3.03 -0.91
N VAL A 166 -9.13 3.28 -1.12
CA VAL A 166 -10.12 2.23 -1.42
C VAL A 166 -9.82 1.51 -2.73
N ILE A 167 -9.08 2.15 -3.65
CA ILE A 167 -8.72 1.56 -4.95
C ILE A 167 -7.87 0.30 -4.76
N PHE A 168 -7.03 0.24 -3.74
CA PHE A 168 -6.15 -0.89 -3.50
C PHE A 168 -6.91 -2.19 -3.19
N PRO A 169 -7.82 -2.28 -2.20
CA PRO A 169 -8.64 -3.47 -1.99
C PRO A 169 -9.46 -3.89 -3.23
N VAL A 170 -9.95 -2.92 -4.01
CA VAL A 170 -10.69 -3.20 -5.24
C VAL A 170 -9.78 -3.86 -6.29
N GLY A 171 -8.52 -3.42 -6.40
CA GLY A 171 -7.52 -4.06 -7.26
C GLY A 171 -7.22 -5.50 -6.86
N LEU A 172 -7.12 -5.78 -5.55
CA LEU A 172 -6.99 -7.16 -5.04
C LEU A 172 -8.19 -8.04 -5.42
N MET A 173 -9.41 -7.53 -5.25
CA MET A 173 -10.63 -8.25 -5.64
C MET A 173 -10.67 -8.50 -7.16
N PHE A 174 -10.25 -7.52 -7.96
CA PHE A 174 -10.19 -7.66 -9.42
C PHE A 174 -9.18 -8.74 -9.85
N ALA A 175 -8.05 -8.90 -9.16
CA ALA A 175 -7.14 -10.02 -9.41
C ALA A 175 -7.83 -11.38 -9.19
N GLY A 176 -8.65 -11.49 -8.14
CA GLY A 176 -9.47 -12.68 -7.92
C GLY A 176 -10.49 -12.93 -9.03
N MET A 177 -11.17 -11.90 -9.49
CA MET A 177 -12.11 -11.95 -10.59
C MET A 177 -11.45 -12.44 -11.89
N VAL A 178 -10.33 -11.82 -12.26
CA VAL A 178 -9.53 -12.23 -13.44
C VAL A 178 -9.08 -13.69 -13.30
N GLY A 179 -8.57 -14.07 -12.12
CA GLY A 179 -8.17 -15.45 -11.83
C GLY A 179 -9.30 -16.44 -12.05
N PHE A 180 -10.48 -16.17 -11.50
CA PHE A 180 -11.65 -17.04 -11.62
C PHE A 180 -12.12 -17.23 -13.08
N PHE A 181 -12.19 -16.13 -13.85
CA PHE A 181 -12.72 -16.20 -15.21
C PHE A 181 -11.68 -16.61 -16.27
N LEU A 182 -10.45 -16.15 -16.15
CA LEU A 182 -9.46 -16.30 -17.23
C LEU A 182 -8.50 -17.46 -17.02
N VAL A 183 -8.09 -17.78 -15.79
CA VAL A 183 -7.08 -18.83 -15.55
C VAL A 183 -7.59 -20.23 -15.96
N PRO A 184 -8.85 -20.64 -15.73
CA PRO A 184 -9.33 -21.93 -16.20
C PRO A 184 -9.33 -22.10 -17.71
N ILE A 185 -9.43 -21.00 -18.48
CA ILE A 185 -9.54 -20.99 -19.95
C ILE A 185 -8.18 -20.79 -20.61
N TYR A 186 -7.42 -19.78 -20.16
CA TYR A 186 -6.18 -19.32 -20.81
C TYR A 186 -4.90 -19.68 -20.02
N GLY A 187 -5.07 -20.34 -18.86
CA GLY A 187 -3.96 -20.68 -17.99
C GLY A 187 -3.45 -19.51 -17.15
N TRP A 188 -2.50 -19.80 -16.28
CA TRP A 188 -1.91 -18.84 -15.32
C TRP A 188 -1.30 -17.60 -15.99
N LYS A 189 -0.84 -17.70 -17.24
CA LYS A 189 -0.27 -16.59 -18.02
C LYS A 189 -1.26 -15.43 -18.18
N ALA A 190 -2.56 -15.71 -18.20
CA ALA A 190 -3.60 -14.68 -18.31
C ALA A 190 -3.48 -13.62 -17.20
N MET A 191 -3.03 -14.01 -16.00
CA MET A 191 -2.83 -13.08 -14.90
C MET A 191 -1.79 -12.01 -15.24
N PHE A 192 -0.70 -12.38 -15.86
CA PHE A 192 0.36 -11.46 -16.24
C PHE A 192 0.02 -10.65 -17.50
N VAL A 193 -0.74 -11.23 -18.44
CA VAL A 193 -1.22 -10.50 -19.64
C VAL A 193 -2.12 -9.33 -19.23
N VAL A 194 -3.04 -9.53 -18.30
CA VAL A 194 -3.89 -8.44 -17.76
C VAL A 194 -3.04 -7.42 -17.01
N GLY A 195 -1.96 -7.85 -16.36
CA GLY A 195 -0.96 -6.97 -15.73
C GLY A 195 -0.26 -6.01 -16.70
N LEU A 196 -0.34 -6.22 -18.01
CA LEU A 196 0.25 -5.32 -19.02
C LEU A 196 -0.63 -4.08 -19.31
N ILE A 197 -1.89 -4.07 -18.92
CA ILE A 197 -2.82 -2.95 -19.18
C ILE A 197 -2.25 -1.60 -18.71
N PRO A 198 -1.58 -1.49 -17.55
CA PRO A 198 -0.98 -0.23 -17.10
C PRO A 198 0.05 0.37 -18.07
N ALA A 199 0.64 -0.43 -18.95
CA ALA A 199 1.55 0.10 -19.97
C ALA A 199 0.87 1.19 -20.82
N ILE A 200 -0.43 1.03 -21.11
CA ILE A 200 -1.22 2.01 -21.86
C ILE A 200 -1.31 3.34 -21.11
N LEU A 201 -1.28 3.30 -19.79
CA LEU A 201 -1.37 4.50 -18.93
C LEU A 201 -0.09 5.34 -18.94
N THR A 202 1.04 4.77 -19.34
CA THR A 202 2.30 5.52 -19.43
C THR A 202 2.19 6.67 -20.43
N ILE A 203 1.37 6.49 -21.49
CA ILE A 203 1.14 7.51 -22.51
C ILE A 203 0.45 8.76 -21.92
N PRO A 204 -0.77 8.65 -21.32
CA PRO A 204 -1.42 9.83 -20.75
C PRO A 204 -0.66 10.42 -19.56
N LEU A 205 0.02 9.60 -18.74
CA LEU A 205 0.86 10.10 -17.66
C LEU A 205 1.97 11.01 -18.19
N ARG A 206 2.65 10.60 -19.26
CA ARG A 206 3.75 11.38 -19.82
C ARG A 206 3.28 12.69 -20.51
N TRP A 207 2.12 12.67 -21.19
CA TRP A 207 1.73 13.74 -22.12
C TRP A 207 0.76 14.74 -21.48
N PHE A 208 -0.04 14.31 -20.52
CA PHE A 208 -1.12 15.14 -19.97
C PHE A 208 -0.92 15.49 -18.49
N MET A 209 -0.04 14.80 -17.77
CA MET A 209 0.17 15.05 -16.36
C MET A 209 1.34 16.00 -16.13
N PRO A 210 1.14 17.11 -15.41
CA PRO A 210 2.24 18.01 -15.03
C PRO A 210 3.05 17.39 -13.87
N GLU A 211 4.32 17.78 -13.77
CA GLU A 211 5.12 17.46 -12.58
C GLU A 211 4.55 18.20 -11.34
N SER A 212 4.83 17.69 -10.15
CA SER A 212 4.35 18.30 -8.91
C SER A 212 4.82 19.75 -8.75
N PRO A 213 3.88 20.72 -8.57
CA PRO A 213 4.25 22.11 -8.37
C PRO A 213 5.01 22.34 -7.07
N ARG A 214 4.73 21.57 -6.01
CA ARG A 214 5.47 21.66 -4.74
C ARG A 214 6.89 21.14 -4.89
N TRP A 215 7.09 20.05 -5.63
CA TRP A 215 8.43 19.54 -5.91
C TRP A 215 9.22 20.50 -6.80
N LEU A 216 8.62 21.03 -7.87
CA LEU A 216 9.25 22.01 -8.74
C LEU A 216 9.70 23.24 -7.94
N ALA A 217 8.85 23.77 -7.07
CA ALA A 217 9.17 24.88 -6.18
C ALA A 217 10.34 24.54 -5.24
N SER A 218 10.34 23.34 -4.65
CA SER A 218 11.43 22.89 -3.75
C SER A 218 12.78 22.75 -4.45
N LYS A 219 12.76 22.57 -5.79
CA LYS A 219 13.98 22.50 -6.63
C LYS A 219 14.40 23.85 -7.24
N GLY A 220 13.73 24.94 -6.84
CA GLY A 220 14.01 26.26 -7.41
C GLY A 220 13.47 26.48 -8.82
N ARG A 221 12.69 25.55 -9.37
CA ARG A 221 12.06 25.63 -10.70
C ARG A 221 10.72 26.40 -10.62
N VAL A 222 10.81 27.63 -10.11
CA VAL A 222 9.64 28.46 -9.74
C VAL A 222 8.78 28.78 -10.95
N VAL A 223 9.36 29.07 -12.12
CA VAL A 223 8.62 29.38 -13.36
C VAL A 223 7.75 28.22 -13.80
N GLU A 224 8.27 27.00 -13.73
CA GLU A 224 7.54 25.80 -14.10
C GLU A 224 6.45 25.47 -13.05
N ALA A 225 6.75 25.67 -11.77
CA ALA A 225 5.78 25.52 -10.71
C ALA A 225 4.60 26.48 -10.88
N ASP A 226 4.89 27.75 -11.19
CA ASP A 226 3.89 28.78 -11.45
C ASP A 226 3.02 28.44 -12.67
N ALA A 227 3.63 27.93 -13.77
CA ALA A 227 2.89 27.50 -14.94
C ALA A 227 1.88 26.39 -14.62
N VAL A 228 2.27 25.41 -13.78
CA VAL A 228 1.35 24.35 -13.32
C VAL A 228 0.23 24.92 -12.45
N VAL A 229 0.54 25.82 -11.53
CA VAL A 229 -0.48 26.44 -10.66
C VAL A 229 -1.45 27.28 -11.49
N LYS A 230 -0.98 28.10 -12.44
CA LYS A 230 -1.82 28.87 -13.38
C LYS A 230 -2.73 27.96 -14.21
N LEU A 231 -2.24 26.81 -14.65
CA LEU A 231 -3.04 25.83 -15.37
C LEU A 231 -4.22 25.32 -14.52
N LEU A 232 -3.98 25.05 -13.22
CA LEU A 232 -5.02 24.60 -12.30
C LEU A 232 -6.00 25.71 -11.94
N GLU A 233 -5.52 26.94 -11.76
CA GLU A 233 -6.35 28.13 -11.51
C GLU A 233 -7.24 28.46 -12.73
N SER A 234 -6.70 28.37 -13.94
CA SER A 234 -7.47 28.61 -15.17
C SER A 234 -8.58 27.56 -15.36
N ASP A 235 -8.34 26.31 -14.97
CA ASP A 235 -9.37 25.27 -15.01
C ASP A 235 -10.51 25.54 -14.01
N ALA A 236 -10.20 26.08 -12.84
CA ALA A 236 -11.17 26.49 -11.84
C ALA A 236 -11.99 27.72 -12.31
N THR A 237 -11.33 28.76 -12.81
CA THR A 237 -12.00 30.00 -13.25
C THR A 237 -12.86 29.81 -14.50
N ARG A 238 -12.46 28.97 -15.46
CA ARG A 238 -13.29 28.60 -16.62
C ARG A 238 -14.63 27.97 -16.22
N ARG A 239 -14.74 27.46 -15.01
CA ARG A 239 -15.99 26.89 -14.48
C ARG A 239 -16.75 27.79 -13.54
N GLY A 240 -16.42 29.06 -13.55
CA GLY A 240 -17.11 30.07 -12.75
C GLY A 240 -16.76 30.06 -11.27
N VAL A 241 -15.68 29.32 -10.86
CA VAL A 241 -15.24 29.34 -9.47
C VAL A 241 -14.45 30.61 -9.23
N VAL A 242 -14.93 31.44 -8.31
CA VAL A 242 -14.19 32.60 -7.81
C VAL A 242 -13.14 32.14 -6.83
N LEU A 243 -11.88 32.30 -7.20
CA LEU A 243 -10.76 31.97 -6.32
C LEU A 243 -10.58 33.09 -5.29
N ARG A 244 -10.58 32.73 -4.00
CA ARG A 244 -10.25 33.66 -2.92
C ARG A 244 -8.82 34.15 -3.07
N GLU A 245 -8.48 35.31 -2.49
CA GLU A 245 -7.08 35.74 -2.47
C GLU A 245 -6.19 34.74 -1.73
N PRO A 246 -4.96 34.49 -2.22
CA PRO A 246 -4.05 33.56 -1.55
C PRO A 246 -3.62 34.13 -0.18
N VAL A 247 -3.92 33.40 0.86
CA VAL A 247 -3.47 33.75 2.21
C VAL A 247 -2.04 33.22 2.40
N VAL A 248 -1.07 34.09 2.18
CA VAL A 248 0.32 33.76 2.45
C VAL A 248 0.48 33.73 3.97
N LYS A 249 0.41 32.53 4.54
CA LYS A 249 0.80 32.35 5.95
C LYS A 249 2.30 32.58 6.00
N PRO A 250 2.80 33.44 6.92
CA PRO A 250 4.25 33.50 7.16
C PRO A 250 4.67 32.04 7.37
N LEU A 251 5.55 31.54 6.49
CA LEU A 251 6.26 30.31 6.81
C LEU A 251 6.90 30.64 8.16
N ALA A 252 6.33 30.10 9.24
CA ALA A 252 6.99 30.20 10.52
C ALA A 252 8.38 29.66 10.24
N LEU A 253 9.35 30.54 10.30
CA LEU A 253 10.77 30.24 10.41
C LEU A 253 11.00 29.62 11.80
N LYS A 254 10.13 28.69 12.20
CA LYS A 254 10.54 27.68 13.14
C LYS A 254 11.63 26.97 12.37
N GLU A 255 12.86 27.26 12.80
CA GLU A 255 14.01 26.46 12.48
C GLU A 255 13.50 25.06 12.25
N THR A 256 13.59 24.60 11.01
CA THR A 256 13.33 23.22 10.67
C THR A 256 14.45 22.45 11.34
N GLU A 257 14.31 22.19 12.64
CA GLU A 257 15.09 21.14 13.28
C GLU A 257 14.98 19.96 12.35
N ARG A 258 16.08 19.66 11.67
CA ARG A 258 16.12 18.58 10.68
C ARG A 258 15.68 17.33 11.41
N SER A 259 14.45 16.90 11.10
CA SER A 259 13.90 15.68 11.68
C SER A 259 14.83 14.53 11.38
N HIS A 260 15.36 13.93 12.42
CA HIS A 260 16.25 12.80 12.27
C HIS A 260 15.49 11.50 12.57
N TRP A 261 15.71 10.44 11.78
CA TRP A 261 15.10 9.15 12.05
C TRP A 261 15.35 8.64 13.49
N ARG A 262 16.47 9.06 14.10
CA ARG A 262 16.82 8.77 15.50
C ARG A 262 15.81 9.31 16.51
N ASP A 263 15.06 10.34 16.16
CA ASP A 263 14.06 10.94 17.04
C ASP A 263 12.87 10.01 17.28
N LEU A 264 12.62 9.06 16.35
CA LEU A 264 11.63 7.99 16.54
C LEU A 264 11.95 7.07 17.73
N PHE A 265 13.22 7.02 18.15
CA PHE A 265 13.70 6.15 19.23
C PHE A 265 13.92 6.89 20.53
N ARG A 266 13.43 8.15 20.65
CA ARG A 266 13.60 8.98 21.85
C ARG A 266 12.28 9.16 22.60
N GLY A 267 12.34 9.17 23.93
CA GLY A 267 11.22 9.50 24.81
C GLY A 267 9.97 8.68 24.54
N VAL A 268 8.84 9.35 24.41
CA VAL A 268 7.52 8.74 24.18
C VAL A 268 7.39 8.08 22.80
N TYR A 269 8.18 8.52 21.81
CA TYR A 269 8.11 8.03 20.45
C TYR A 269 8.66 6.62 20.31
N LEU A 270 9.64 6.20 21.12
CA LEU A 270 10.16 4.82 21.10
C LEU A 270 9.04 3.79 21.29
N LYS A 271 8.23 3.95 22.34
CA LYS A 271 7.12 3.03 22.63
C LYS A 271 6.08 3.01 21.50
N ARG A 272 5.77 4.17 20.94
CA ARG A 272 4.82 4.31 19.81
C ARG A 272 5.34 3.65 18.55
N THR A 273 6.63 3.84 18.26
CA THR A 273 7.30 3.29 17.09
C THR A 273 7.34 1.77 17.15
N ILE A 274 7.79 1.18 18.25
CA ILE A 274 7.82 -0.28 18.41
C ILE A 274 6.39 -0.86 18.34
N MET A 275 5.43 -0.23 18.99
CA MET A 275 4.03 -0.66 18.96
C MET A 275 3.49 -0.65 17.54
N ILE A 276 3.62 0.48 16.80
CA ILE A 276 3.06 0.57 15.45
C ILE A 276 3.75 -0.38 14.47
N TRP A 277 5.06 -0.60 14.61
CA TRP A 277 5.81 -1.59 13.82
C TRP A 277 5.29 -3.01 14.07
N GLY A 278 5.04 -3.36 15.33
CA GLY A 278 4.42 -4.64 15.70
C GLY A 278 3.04 -4.82 15.07
N LEU A 279 2.20 -3.78 15.07
CA LEU A 279 0.88 -3.83 14.43
C LEU A 279 0.98 -4.02 12.91
N TRP A 280 1.86 -3.27 12.24
CA TRP A 280 2.12 -3.45 10.82
C TRP A 280 2.58 -4.88 10.48
N LEU A 281 3.56 -5.38 11.24
CA LEU A 281 4.10 -6.72 11.05
C LEU A 281 3.01 -7.79 11.23
N CYS A 282 2.32 -7.79 12.38
CA CYS A 282 1.31 -8.80 12.70
C CYS A 282 0.15 -8.79 11.72
N ALA A 283 -0.42 -7.61 11.43
CA ALA A 283 -1.57 -7.50 10.54
C ALA A 283 -1.25 -7.99 9.12
N TYR A 284 -0.14 -7.52 8.55
CA TYR A 284 0.20 -7.87 7.17
C TYR A 284 0.78 -9.27 7.00
N MET A 285 1.45 -9.80 8.02
CA MET A 285 1.92 -11.19 8.03
C MET A 285 0.74 -12.17 7.90
N ILE A 286 -0.32 -11.97 8.66
CA ILE A 286 -1.49 -12.83 8.62
C ILE A 286 -2.32 -12.55 7.37
N ASN A 287 -2.59 -11.27 7.07
CA ASN A 287 -3.44 -10.86 5.96
C ASN A 287 -2.90 -11.39 4.62
N ASN A 288 -1.64 -11.09 4.30
CA ASN A 288 -1.03 -11.53 3.06
C ASN A 288 -0.70 -13.03 3.06
N GLY A 289 -0.34 -13.60 4.21
CA GLY A 289 -0.19 -15.06 4.33
C GLY A 289 -1.48 -15.80 3.96
N LEU A 290 -2.63 -15.35 4.45
CA LEU A 290 -3.92 -15.96 4.12
C LEU A 290 -4.29 -15.72 2.65
N VAL A 291 -4.43 -14.47 2.21
CA VAL A 291 -5.01 -14.16 0.90
C VAL A 291 -4.18 -14.71 -0.27
N THR A 292 -2.86 -14.78 -0.12
CA THR A 292 -2.01 -15.29 -1.20
C THR A 292 -1.94 -16.82 -1.27
N TRP A 293 -2.19 -17.50 -0.15
CA TRP A 293 -2.09 -18.94 -0.10
C TRP A 293 -3.42 -19.69 -0.24
N LEU A 294 -4.55 -19.07 0.15
CA LEU A 294 -5.85 -19.74 0.16
C LEU A 294 -6.20 -20.43 -1.16
N PRO A 295 -6.04 -19.83 -2.37
CA PRO A 295 -6.34 -20.52 -3.63
C PRO A 295 -5.50 -21.79 -3.82
N THR A 296 -4.21 -21.74 -3.47
CA THR A 296 -3.30 -22.88 -3.55
C THR A 296 -3.65 -23.96 -2.53
N LEU A 297 -3.98 -23.59 -1.30
CA LEU A 297 -4.39 -24.53 -0.25
C LEU A 297 -5.67 -25.28 -0.63
N TYR A 298 -6.66 -24.59 -1.17
CA TYR A 298 -7.89 -25.23 -1.65
C TYR A 298 -7.60 -26.26 -2.74
N ARG A 299 -6.67 -25.97 -3.65
CA ARG A 299 -6.30 -26.88 -4.73
C ARG A 299 -5.43 -28.04 -4.26
N GLN A 300 -4.39 -27.77 -3.44
CA GLN A 300 -3.36 -28.76 -3.09
C GLN A 300 -3.74 -29.61 -1.88
N VAL A 301 -4.36 -29.05 -0.86
CA VAL A 301 -4.70 -29.75 0.39
C VAL A 301 -6.08 -30.39 0.30
N PHE A 302 -7.06 -29.68 -0.27
CA PHE A 302 -8.45 -30.16 -0.35
C PHE A 302 -8.79 -30.76 -1.72
N HIS A 303 -7.86 -30.76 -2.67
CA HIS A 303 -8.04 -31.32 -4.02
C HIS A 303 -9.27 -30.78 -4.77
N LEU A 304 -9.68 -29.53 -4.49
CA LEU A 304 -10.81 -28.92 -5.17
C LEU A 304 -10.50 -28.66 -6.65
N PRO A 305 -11.52 -28.64 -7.52
CA PRO A 305 -11.38 -28.18 -8.89
C PRO A 305 -10.74 -26.79 -8.95
N LEU A 306 -9.92 -26.52 -9.97
CA LEU A 306 -9.20 -25.26 -10.11
C LEU A 306 -10.15 -24.05 -10.00
N GLN A 307 -11.27 -24.08 -10.74
CA GLN A 307 -12.25 -23.00 -10.75
C GLN A 307 -12.86 -22.74 -9.36
N THR A 308 -13.19 -23.80 -8.61
CA THR A 308 -13.71 -23.67 -7.25
C THR A 308 -12.68 -23.07 -6.30
N SER A 309 -11.42 -23.50 -6.41
CA SER A 309 -10.32 -22.96 -5.61
C SER A 309 -10.11 -21.45 -5.84
N LEU A 310 -10.18 -21.03 -7.11
CA LEU A 310 -10.07 -19.63 -7.50
C LEU A 310 -11.30 -18.83 -7.07
N ALA A 311 -12.51 -19.41 -7.16
CA ALA A 311 -13.75 -18.78 -6.68
C ALA A 311 -13.68 -18.47 -5.18
N TYR A 312 -13.18 -19.39 -4.37
CA TYR A 312 -13.04 -19.21 -2.93
C TYR A 312 -12.04 -18.09 -2.59
N GLY A 313 -10.92 -18.01 -3.32
CA GLY A 313 -9.98 -16.91 -3.21
C GLY A 313 -10.59 -15.56 -3.59
N TRP A 314 -11.37 -15.51 -4.66
CA TRP A 314 -12.08 -14.32 -5.11
C TRP A 314 -13.12 -13.85 -4.08
N ILE A 315 -13.93 -14.76 -3.52
CA ILE A 315 -14.87 -14.47 -2.44
C ILE A 315 -14.14 -13.85 -1.26
N THR A 316 -13.02 -14.42 -0.84
CA THR A 316 -12.21 -13.90 0.27
C THR A 316 -11.76 -12.46 -0.01
N SER A 317 -11.22 -12.17 -1.19
CA SER A 317 -10.79 -10.83 -1.59
C SER A 317 -11.97 -9.84 -1.65
N GLY A 318 -13.14 -10.28 -2.14
CA GLY A 318 -14.35 -9.47 -2.19
C GLY A 318 -14.87 -9.08 -0.80
N VAL A 319 -14.86 -10.03 0.15
CA VAL A 319 -15.22 -9.75 1.54
C VAL A 319 -14.25 -8.73 2.18
N GLY A 320 -12.96 -8.78 1.77
CA GLY A 320 -11.97 -7.77 2.19
C GLY A 320 -12.32 -6.35 1.75
N VAL A 321 -12.88 -6.16 0.54
CA VAL A 321 -13.38 -4.85 0.08
C VAL A 321 -14.51 -4.36 0.98
N ILE A 322 -15.49 -5.22 1.26
CA ILE A 322 -16.62 -4.88 2.14
C ILE A 322 -16.11 -4.48 3.53
N ALA A 323 -15.18 -5.25 4.09
CA ALA A 323 -14.57 -4.96 5.37
C ALA A 323 -13.84 -3.61 5.39
N SER A 324 -13.12 -3.26 4.33
CA SER A 324 -12.43 -1.97 4.18
C SER A 324 -13.43 -0.80 4.15
N VAL A 325 -14.56 -0.95 3.44
CA VAL A 325 -15.63 0.07 3.41
C VAL A 325 -16.28 0.23 4.79
N VAL A 326 -16.60 -0.88 5.46
CA VAL A 326 -17.16 -0.85 6.83
C VAL A 326 -16.19 -0.15 7.79
N CYS A 327 -14.89 -0.43 7.69
CA CYS A 327 -13.87 0.26 8.47
C CYS A 327 -13.88 1.77 8.21
N ALA A 328 -13.86 2.18 6.95
CA ALA A 328 -13.85 3.59 6.56
C ALA A 328 -15.05 4.38 7.11
N LEU A 329 -16.22 3.74 7.22
CA LEU A 329 -17.45 4.36 7.74
C LEU A 329 -17.58 4.35 9.28
N SER A 330 -16.83 3.49 9.96
CA SER A 330 -17.07 3.17 11.38
C SER A 330 -15.91 3.51 12.31
N ILE A 331 -14.68 3.54 11.82
CA ILE A 331 -13.47 3.70 12.66
C ILE A 331 -13.44 5.02 13.43
N ASP A 332 -14.00 6.10 12.85
CA ASP A 332 -14.07 7.41 13.50
C ASP A 332 -15.12 7.43 14.63
N LYS A 333 -16.13 6.55 14.56
CA LYS A 333 -17.16 6.42 15.61
C LYS A 333 -16.67 5.56 16.77
N VAL A 334 -15.95 4.49 16.50
CA VAL A 334 -15.46 3.52 17.50
C VAL A 334 -14.19 4.01 18.18
N GLY A 335 -13.24 4.52 17.40
CA GLY A 335 -11.89 4.88 17.87
C GLY A 335 -10.85 3.86 17.42
N ARG A 336 -9.59 4.25 17.41
CA ARG A 336 -8.51 3.43 16.81
C ARG A 336 -8.11 2.28 17.73
N LYS A 337 -7.88 2.58 19.02
CA LYS A 337 -7.45 1.56 19.98
C LYS A 337 -8.48 0.44 20.16
N PRO A 338 -9.77 0.71 20.46
CA PRO A 338 -10.76 -0.36 20.58
C PRO A 338 -10.95 -1.09 19.25
N TRP A 339 -10.92 -0.39 18.10
CA TRP A 339 -11.04 -1.04 16.79
C TRP A 339 -9.95 -2.09 16.55
N TYR A 340 -8.68 -1.73 16.75
CA TYR A 340 -7.58 -2.66 16.50
C TYR A 340 -7.53 -3.79 17.52
N ALA A 341 -7.77 -3.49 18.80
CA ALA A 341 -7.80 -4.52 19.83
C ALA A 341 -8.90 -5.57 19.57
N THR A 342 -10.12 -5.12 19.30
CA THR A 342 -11.24 -6.02 18.98
C THR A 342 -11.01 -6.76 17.67
N ALA A 343 -10.46 -6.12 16.65
CA ALA A 343 -10.20 -6.75 15.37
C ALA A 343 -9.15 -7.89 15.48
N PHE A 344 -8.03 -7.67 16.16
CA PHE A 344 -7.07 -8.74 16.38
C PHE A 344 -7.63 -9.91 17.20
N LEU A 345 -8.38 -9.61 18.26
CA LEU A 345 -9.01 -10.64 19.09
C LEU A 345 -10.09 -11.41 18.33
N LEU A 346 -10.93 -10.70 17.57
CA LEU A 346 -11.94 -11.33 16.71
C LEU A 346 -11.31 -12.18 15.59
N ALA A 347 -10.15 -11.81 15.07
CA ALA A 347 -9.44 -12.63 14.09
C ALA A 347 -8.82 -13.87 14.73
N THR A 348 -8.41 -13.79 16.00
CA THR A 348 -7.84 -14.93 16.74
C THR A 348 -8.83 -16.08 16.88
N LEU A 349 -10.11 -15.80 17.12
CA LEU A 349 -11.14 -16.82 17.35
C LEU A 349 -11.33 -17.80 16.17
N PRO A 350 -11.58 -17.36 14.93
CA PRO A 350 -11.74 -18.28 13.80
C PRO A 350 -10.45 -19.02 13.47
N LEU A 351 -9.27 -18.41 13.70
CA LEU A 351 -7.98 -19.09 13.51
C LEU A 351 -7.75 -20.18 14.54
N LEU A 352 -8.10 -19.97 15.80
CA LEU A 352 -8.09 -21.01 16.85
C LEU A 352 -9.10 -22.10 16.57
N LEU A 353 -10.31 -21.78 16.09
CA LEU A 353 -11.29 -22.77 15.68
C LEU A 353 -10.75 -23.66 14.55
N LEU A 354 -10.12 -23.07 13.52
CA LEU A 354 -9.49 -23.84 12.45
C LEU A 354 -8.37 -24.76 12.99
N THR A 355 -7.62 -24.28 13.97
CA THR A 355 -6.59 -25.07 14.63
C THR A 355 -7.18 -26.24 15.41
N SER A 356 -8.21 -26.01 16.21
CA SER A 356 -8.85 -27.04 17.06
C SER A 356 -9.60 -28.10 16.27
N LEU A 357 -10.34 -27.67 15.23
CA LEU A 357 -11.10 -28.53 14.34
C LEU A 357 -10.26 -29.24 13.28
N GLY A 358 -8.97 -28.91 13.19
CA GLY A 358 -8.03 -29.53 12.26
C GLY A 358 -8.09 -29.07 10.82
N ALA A 359 -8.90 -28.04 10.50
CA ALA A 359 -9.09 -27.50 9.14
C ALA A 359 -9.41 -28.60 8.09
N THR A 360 -10.35 -29.48 8.40
CA THR A 360 -10.63 -30.71 7.63
C THR A 360 -11.55 -30.49 6.43
N SER A 361 -12.32 -29.38 6.41
CA SER A 361 -13.29 -29.09 5.35
C SER A 361 -12.92 -27.79 4.62
N PRO A 362 -12.97 -27.76 3.27
CA PRO A 362 -12.71 -26.55 2.51
C PRO A 362 -13.71 -25.42 2.79
N THR A 363 -14.97 -25.74 3.04
CA THR A 363 -16.00 -24.75 3.40
C THR A 363 -15.74 -24.14 4.79
N GLN A 364 -15.28 -24.94 5.73
CA GLN A 364 -14.88 -24.49 7.05
C GLN A 364 -13.72 -23.49 6.95
N VAL A 365 -12.70 -23.81 6.15
CA VAL A 365 -11.56 -22.92 5.91
C VAL A 365 -12.02 -21.66 5.19
N LEU A 366 -12.89 -21.77 4.18
CA LEU A 366 -13.45 -20.60 3.49
C LEU A 366 -14.11 -19.64 4.49
N ILE A 367 -15.01 -20.11 5.31
CA ILE A 367 -15.77 -19.24 6.23
C ILE A 367 -14.84 -18.63 7.28
N LEU A 368 -14.09 -19.46 8.00
CA LEU A 368 -13.31 -18.99 9.15
C LEU A 368 -12.05 -18.21 8.75
N ALA A 369 -11.33 -18.64 7.71
CA ALA A 369 -10.16 -17.90 7.23
C ALA A 369 -10.57 -16.58 6.55
N THR A 370 -11.69 -16.56 5.81
CA THR A 370 -12.23 -15.32 5.23
C THR A 370 -12.70 -14.35 6.31
N LEU A 371 -13.32 -14.83 7.39
CA LEU A 371 -13.69 -13.98 8.51
C LEU A 371 -12.47 -13.38 9.19
N ALA A 372 -11.44 -14.17 9.47
CA ALA A 372 -10.17 -13.68 10.02
C ALA A 372 -9.51 -12.65 9.09
N TYR A 373 -9.44 -12.95 7.80
CA TYR A 373 -8.91 -12.05 6.78
C TYR A 373 -9.69 -10.73 6.74
N ALA A 374 -11.03 -10.77 6.70
CA ALA A 374 -11.88 -9.59 6.63
C ALA A 374 -11.63 -8.63 7.79
N VAL A 375 -11.58 -9.18 8.99
CA VAL A 375 -11.35 -8.38 10.21
C VAL A 375 -9.95 -7.77 10.20
N LEU A 376 -8.92 -8.53 9.85
CA LEU A 376 -7.54 -8.04 9.74
C LEU A 376 -7.34 -7.05 8.60
N GLN A 377 -8.12 -7.17 7.52
CA GLN A 377 -8.12 -6.21 6.41
C GLN A 377 -8.54 -4.81 6.88
N THR A 378 -9.43 -4.70 7.86
CA THR A 378 -9.79 -3.40 8.45
C THR A 378 -8.62 -2.73 9.14
N ILE A 379 -7.75 -3.50 9.80
CA ILE A 379 -6.52 -3.00 10.41
C ILE A 379 -5.55 -2.57 9.31
N ALA A 380 -5.27 -3.46 8.36
CA ALA A 380 -4.34 -3.20 7.26
C ALA A 380 -4.70 -1.90 6.50
N PHE A 381 -5.97 -1.71 6.19
CA PHE A 381 -6.50 -0.53 5.50
C PHE A 381 -6.30 0.78 6.30
N SER A 382 -6.46 0.74 7.61
CA SER A 382 -6.47 1.95 8.45
C SER A 382 -5.16 2.29 9.15
N LEU A 383 -4.15 1.41 9.09
CA LEU A 383 -2.86 1.62 9.77
C LEU A 383 -2.08 2.86 9.28
N TYR A 384 -2.22 3.24 8.00
CA TYR A 384 -1.62 4.47 7.49
C TYR A 384 -2.19 5.70 8.21
N LEU A 385 -3.51 5.74 8.42
CA LEU A 385 -4.18 6.80 9.15
C LEU A 385 -3.66 6.87 10.59
N TYR A 386 -3.68 5.74 11.31
CA TYR A 386 -3.23 5.69 12.69
C TYR A 386 -1.75 6.04 12.86
N SER A 387 -0.90 5.54 11.96
CA SER A 387 0.53 5.90 11.96
C SER A 387 0.75 7.41 11.83
N ALA A 388 -0.03 8.07 10.96
CA ALA A 388 0.07 9.51 10.77
C ALA A 388 -0.41 10.32 11.99
N GLU A 389 -1.33 9.77 12.79
CA GLU A 389 -1.86 10.40 14.02
C GLU A 389 -0.91 10.27 15.22
N LEU A 390 0.00 9.30 15.23
CA LEU A 390 0.92 9.03 16.35
C LEU A 390 2.14 9.95 16.40
N TYR A 391 2.47 10.61 15.29
CA TYR A 391 3.68 11.40 15.16
C TYR A 391 3.39 12.87 14.88
N PRO A 392 4.20 13.80 15.46
CA PRO A 392 4.13 15.21 15.11
C PRO A 392 4.43 15.40 13.63
N THR A 393 3.99 16.54 13.08
CA THR A 393 4.13 16.84 11.65
C THR A 393 5.56 16.65 11.14
N ARG A 394 6.56 17.01 11.94
CA ARG A 394 7.99 16.85 11.59
C ARG A 394 8.43 15.39 11.42
N LEU A 395 7.92 14.45 12.24
CA LEU A 395 8.32 13.03 12.24
C LEU A 395 7.35 12.14 11.46
N ARG A 396 6.17 12.65 11.07
CA ARG A 396 5.07 11.88 10.47
C ARG A 396 5.50 11.11 9.23
N ALA A 397 6.18 11.77 8.29
CA ALA A 397 6.62 11.13 7.06
C ALA A 397 7.65 10.01 7.33
N ILE A 398 8.60 10.27 8.24
CA ILE A 398 9.63 9.30 8.62
C ILE A 398 8.98 8.12 9.35
N GLY A 399 8.13 8.38 10.35
CA GLY A 399 7.47 7.36 11.16
C GLY A 399 6.55 6.46 10.33
N THR A 400 5.74 7.05 9.44
CA THR A 400 4.86 6.30 8.52
C THR A 400 5.69 5.51 7.49
N GLY A 401 6.77 6.09 6.98
CA GLY A 401 7.68 5.43 6.04
C GLY A 401 8.32 4.18 6.65
N PHE A 402 8.86 4.28 7.87
CA PHE A 402 9.38 3.10 8.58
C PHE A 402 8.29 2.07 8.90
N GLY A 403 7.07 2.52 9.27
CA GLY A 403 5.92 1.63 9.45
C GLY A 403 5.64 0.82 8.18
N SER A 404 5.65 1.46 7.01
CA SER A 404 5.43 0.79 5.74
C SER A 404 6.56 -0.20 5.34
N ALA A 405 7.75 -0.08 5.88
CA ALA A 405 8.79 -1.10 5.73
C ALA A 405 8.42 -2.38 6.50
N TRP A 406 7.84 -2.26 7.70
CA TRP A 406 7.36 -3.40 8.49
C TRP A 406 6.13 -4.07 7.88
N LEU A 407 5.27 -3.32 7.16
CA LEU A 407 4.25 -3.89 6.29
C LEU A 407 4.87 -4.91 5.33
N ARG A 408 5.92 -4.49 4.60
CA ARG A 408 6.56 -5.33 3.59
C ARG A 408 7.30 -6.52 4.20
N ALA A 409 7.91 -6.33 5.37
CA ALA A 409 8.49 -7.42 6.15
C ALA A 409 7.43 -8.45 6.54
N GLY A 410 6.30 -8.02 7.10
CA GLY A 410 5.18 -8.90 7.43
C GLY A 410 4.63 -9.64 6.22
N SER A 411 4.41 -8.91 5.12
CA SER A 411 3.94 -9.47 3.85
C SER A 411 4.89 -10.51 3.26
N SER A 412 6.19 -10.39 3.50
CA SER A 412 7.20 -11.38 3.08
C SER A 412 7.22 -12.60 3.99
N ILE A 413 7.20 -12.37 5.30
CA ILE A 413 7.31 -13.45 6.30
C ILE A 413 6.06 -14.33 6.27
N GLY A 414 4.86 -13.76 6.10
CA GLY A 414 3.61 -14.51 6.10
C GLY A 414 3.59 -15.67 5.11
N PRO A 415 3.73 -15.45 3.80
CA PRO A 415 3.75 -16.51 2.82
C PRO A 415 4.91 -17.50 2.98
N LEU A 416 6.11 -17.05 3.40
CA LEU A 416 7.23 -17.95 3.73
C LEU A 416 6.87 -18.90 4.86
N LEU A 417 6.28 -18.37 5.93
CA LEU A 417 5.86 -19.15 7.09
C LEU A 417 4.82 -20.21 6.69
N VAL A 418 3.85 -19.83 5.84
CA VAL A 418 2.85 -20.79 5.33
C VAL A 418 3.52 -21.91 4.55
N GLY A 419 4.44 -21.57 3.62
CA GLY A 419 5.14 -22.56 2.80
C GLY A 419 5.93 -23.55 3.63
N TRP A 420 6.66 -23.06 4.62
CA TRP A 420 7.43 -23.91 5.53
C TRP A 420 6.53 -24.79 6.39
N ILE A 421 5.52 -24.21 7.06
CA ILE A 421 4.64 -24.98 7.95
C ILE A 421 3.79 -26.01 7.18
N VAL A 422 3.27 -25.67 6.01
CA VAL A 422 2.46 -26.61 5.22
C VAL A 422 3.29 -27.81 4.77
N GLY A 423 4.57 -27.58 4.41
CA GLY A 423 5.47 -28.64 3.97
C GLY A 423 5.78 -29.68 5.05
N ASP A 424 6.05 -29.23 6.28
CA ASP A 424 6.57 -30.08 7.34
C ASP A 424 5.48 -30.52 8.34
N PHE A 425 4.49 -29.64 8.63
CA PHE A 425 3.54 -29.82 9.74
C PHE A 425 2.08 -29.88 9.31
N GLY A 426 1.75 -29.34 8.14
CA GLY A 426 0.40 -29.29 7.60
C GLY A 426 -0.37 -27.99 7.94
N ILE A 427 -1.53 -27.83 7.28
CA ILE A 427 -2.33 -26.59 7.27
C ILE A 427 -2.82 -26.15 8.66
N ARG A 428 -3.12 -27.08 9.54
CA ARG A 428 -3.59 -26.83 10.93
C ARG A 428 -2.65 -25.90 11.68
N TYR A 429 -1.35 -26.13 11.56
CA TYR A 429 -0.33 -25.35 12.28
C TYR A 429 -0.09 -23.96 11.68
N VAL A 430 -0.48 -23.74 10.41
CA VAL A 430 -0.51 -22.39 9.83
C VAL A 430 -1.50 -21.53 10.59
N PHE A 431 -2.72 -22.04 10.80
CA PHE A 431 -3.74 -21.31 11.53
C PHE A 431 -3.38 -21.10 13.00
N ALA A 432 -2.69 -22.08 13.64
CA ALA A 432 -2.16 -21.94 14.99
C ALA A 432 -1.13 -20.79 15.08
N ALA A 433 -0.18 -20.76 14.16
CA ALA A 433 0.82 -19.70 14.09
C ALA A 433 0.19 -18.31 13.88
N PHE A 434 -0.75 -18.21 12.96
CA PHE A 434 -1.46 -16.95 12.70
C PHE A 434 -2.36 -16.52 13.88
N ALA A 435 -2.98 -17.47 14.58
CA ALA A 435 -3.73 -17.20 15.81
C ALA A 435 -2.82 -16.62 16.91
N ALA A 436 -1.63 -17.21 17.09
CA ALA A 436 -0.63 -16.69 18.03
C ALA A 436 -0.19 -15.26 17.67
N VAL A 437 0.09 -14.99 16.39
CA VAL A 437 0.45 -13.65 15.92
C VAL A 437 -0.69 -12.65 16.10
N ALA A 438 -1.93 -13.04 15.82
CA ALA A 438 -3.11 -12.19 16.04
C ALA A 438 -3.29 -11.88 17.53
N LEU A 439 -3.12 -12.87 18.39
CA LEU A 439 -3.18 -12.68 19.85
C LEU A 439 -2.10 -11.70 20.33
N VAL A 440 -0.86 -11.85 19.85
CA VAL A 440 0.24 -10.92 20.15
C VAL A 440 -0.11 -9.51 19.68
N GLY A 441 -0.63 -9.34 18.45
CA GLY A 441 -1.09 -8.05 17.94
C GLY A 441 -2.18 -7.41 18.81
N GLY A 442 -3.14 -8.22 19.26
CA GLY A 442 -4.19 -7.80 20.19
C GLY A 442 -3.65 -7.36 21.56
N LEU A 443 -2.76 -8.14 22.16
CA LEU A 443 -2.14 -7.81 23.44
C LEU A 443 -1.27 -6.54 23.36
N VAL A 444 -0.48 -6.41 22.30
CA VAL A 444 0.31 -5.20 22.03
C VAL A 444 -0.61 -3.98 21.91
N THR A 445 -1.72 -4.12 21.19
CA THR A 445 -2.71 -3.04 21.05
C THR A 445 -3.33 -2.67 22.38
N LEU A 446 -3.82 -3.63 23.15
CA LEU A 446 -4.44 -3.39 24.46
C LEU A 446 -3.48 -2.67 25.42
N ARG A 447 -2.22 -3.10 25.46
CA ARG A 447 -1.23 -2.61 26.44
C ARG A 447 -0.61 -1.28 26.04
N PHE A 448 -0.32 -1.07 24.75
CA PHE A 448 0.54 0.04 24.29
C PHE A 448 -0.14 1.03 23.35
N ALA A 449 -1.25 0.66 22.68
CA ALA A 449 -1.91 1.57 21.75
C ALA A 449 -2.55 2.75 22.49
N ILE A 450 -2.48 3.91 21.84
CA ILE A 450 -3.03 5.17 22.34
C ILE A 450 -4.29 5.46 21.53
N GLU A 451 -5.36 5.91 22.21
CA GLU A 451 -6.55 6.38 21.52
C GLU A 451 -6.33 7.78 20.98
N THR A 452 -6.58 7.94 19.68
CA THR A 452 -6.40 9.21 18.97
C THR A 452 -7.71 9.90 18.62
N LYS A 453 -8.85 9.20 18.76
CA LYS A 453 -10.18 9.73 18.47
C LYS A 453 -10.45 11.00 19.25
N GLY A 454 -10.82 12.08 18.54
CA GLY A 454 -11.25 13.34 19.14
C GLY A 454 -10.15 14.14 19.85
N ARG A 455 -8.87 13.74 19.69
CA ARG A 455 -7.73 14.47 20.23
C ARG A 455 -7.04 15.29 19.16
N VAL A 456 -6.61 16.49 19.53
CA VAL A 456 -5.80 17.34 18.65
C VAL A 456 -4.39 16.76 18.56
N LEU A 457 -3.82 16.74 17.36
CA LEU A 457 -2.50 16.12 17.11
C LEU A 457 -1.39 16.72 17.96
N GLU A 458 -1.50 18.02 18.27
CA GLU A 458 -0.55 18.76 19.12
C GLU A 458 -0.58 18.28 20.58
N GLU A 459 -1.73 17.82 21.07
CA GLU A 459 -1.87 17.23 22.42
C GLU A 459 -1.26 15.84 22.52
N LEU A 460 -1.31 15.10 21.41
CA LEU A 460 -0.75 13.76 21.32
C LEU A 460 0.77 13.76 21.14
N SER A 461 1.34 14.87 20.71
CA SER A 461 2.74 14.98 20.26
C SER A 461 3.46 16.11 20.97
N PRO A 462 3.78 15.97 22.28
CA PRO A 462 4.54 16.96 23.04
C PRO A 462 5.96 17.16 22.50
#